data_d8a09d6315312c6615143056afbe6a38
#
_entry.id   d8a09d6315312c6615143056afbe6a38
#
_cell.length_a   1.000
_cell.length_b   1.000
_cell.length_c   1.000
_cell.angle_alpha   90.00
_cell.angle_beta   90.00
_cell.angle_gamma   90.00
#
_symmetry.space_group_name_H-M   'P 1'
#
loop_
_entity.id
_entity.type
_entity.pdbx_description
1 polymer ?
#
loop_
_entity_poly.entity_id
_entity_poly.type
_entity_poly.pdbx_seq_one_letter_code
_entity_poly.pdbx_strand_id
1 'polypeptide(L)'
;MTIGLVYAMPGEIETLLTDETRTPIRTEAGVSFYQIRPHTIACCCGVSKVNAAMGAQLLISLYHPDLVLNAGVAGCFENVPIGTIVLAEGFVQHDVDTTAIGDPVGLVSTVNQIRFPTADLPAAKAAMDATGVPYRTGWVATGDWFATDTPRSHWIADTFHPLLCEMEGCAVAQVCLRNGVKFMAIKSVSDCLFEHHDFAFNSPAAMKDLNRVVMAFLTQLTKE
;
A
#
# COMPACT_ATOMS: atom_id res chain seq x y z
N MET A 1 -5.40 14.46 -14.40
CA MET A 1 -4.44 13.66 -13.59
C MET A 1 -4.65 12.19 -13.90
N THR A 2 -3.58 11.48 -14.29
CA THR A 2 -3.61 10.01 -14.50
C THR A 2 -3.20 9.31 -13.21
N ILE A 3 -3.96 8.30 -12.80
CA ILE A 3 -3.76 7.59 -11.54
C ILE A 3 -3.43 6.13 -11.81
N GLY A 4 -2.38 5.64 -11.17
CA GLY A 4 -2.05 4.23 -11.09
C GLY A 4 -2.47 3.64 -9.75
N LEU A 5 -3.15 2.50 -9.75
CA LEU A 5 -3.48 1.73 -8.56
C LEU A 5 -2.64 0.46 -8.52
N VAL A 6 -2.03 0.16 -7.39
CA VAL A 6 -1.23 -1.06 -7.20
C VAL A 6 -1.86 -1.91 -6.11
N TYR A 7 -2.23 -3.14 -6.47
CA TYR A 7 -2.74 -4.18 -5.59
C TYR A 7 -1.83 -5.40 -5.66
N ALA A 8 -1.68 -6.11 -4.56
CA ALA A 8 -0.87 -7.33 -4.51
C ALA A 8 -1.68 -8.56 -4.92
N MET A 9 -2.90 -8.71 -4.43
CA MET A 9 -3.69 -9.92 -4.56
C MET A 9 -4.94 -9.72 -5.42
N PRO A 10 -5.37 -10.77 -6.20
CA PRO A 10 -6.62 -10.70 -6.94
C PRO A 10 -7.84 -10.36 -6.08
N GLY A 11 -7.92 -10.91 -4.86
CA GLY A 11 -9.02 -10.62 -3.94
C GLY A 11 -9.11 -9.16 -3.51
N GLU A 12 -8.00 -8.43 -3.47
CA GLU A 12 -7.99 -7.01 -3.11
C GLU A 12 -8.58 -6.11 -4.21
N ILE A 13 -8.33 -6.45 -5.48
CA ILE A 13 -8.81 -5.67 -6.61
C ILE A 13 -10.23 -6.10 -7.06
N GLU A 14 -10.68 -7.30 -6.71
CA GLU A 14 -11.88 -7.91 -7.30
C GLU A 14 -13.14 -7.05 -7.16
N THR A 15 -13.36 -6.43 -6.01
CA THR A 15 -14.54 -5.58 -5.79
C THR A 15 -14.47 -4.24 -6.53
N LEU A 16 -13.33 -3.91 -7.14
CA LEU A 16 -13.15 -2.75 -8.01
C LEU A 16 -13.56 -3.06 -9.46
N LEU A 17 -13.50 -4.34 -9.84
CA LEU A 17 -13.75 -4.78 -11.21
C LEU A 17 -15.24 -5.02 -11.45
N THR A 18 -15.76 -4.44 -12.52
CA THR A 18 -17.08 -4.72 -13.08
C THR A 18 -16.99 -5.78 -14.17
N ASP A 19 -18.11 -6.27 -14.69
CA ASP A 19 -18.10 -7.21 -15.82
C ASP A 19 -17.39 -6.64 -17.05
N GLU A 20 -17.46 -5.32 -17.26
CA GLU A 20 -16.81 -4.61 -18.36
C GLU A 20 -15.30 -4.43 -18.15
N THR A 21 -14.85 -4.29 -16.90
CA THR A 21 -13.45 -4.00 -16.56
C THR A 21 -12.67 -5.23 -16.06
N ARG A 22 -13.32 -6.38 -15.89
CA ARG A 22 -12.73 -7.62 -15.36
C ARG A 22 -11.69 -8.25 -16.30
N THR A 23 -11.78 -7.99 -17.60
CA THR A 23 -10.76 -8.46 -18.55
C THR A 23 -9.56 -7.51 -18.53
N PRO A 24 -8.34 -8.00 -18.26
CA PRO A 24 -7.16 -7.17 -18.31
C PRO A 24 -6.99 -6.53 -19.70
N ILE A 25 -6.71 -5.23 -19.74
CA ILE A 25 -6.36 -4.53 -20.99
C ILE A 25 -4.95 -4.89 -21.48
N ARG A 26 -4.12 -5.41 -20.55
CA ARG A 26 -2.75 -5.88 -20.81
C ARG A 26 -2.31 -6.83 -19.71
N THR A 27 -1.46 -7.79 -20.07
CA THR A 27 -0.67 -8.59 -19.12
C THR A 27 0.79 -8.56 -19.57
N GLU A 28 1.71 -8.23 -18.67
CA GLU A 28 3.14 -8.18 -18.96
C GLU A 28 3.93 -8.63 -17.73
N ALA A 29 4.90 -9.54 -17.95
CA ALA A 29 5.70 -10.15 -16.88
C ALA A 29 4.86 -10.73 -15.73
N GLY A 30 3.67 -11.27 -16.03
CA GLY A 30 2.75 -11.82 -15.03
C GLY A 30 1.90 -10.76 -14.29
N VAL A 31 2.09 -9.48 -14.56
CA VAL A 31 1.29 -8.38 -13.99
C VAL A 31 0.11 -8.10 -14.92
N SER A 32 -1.10 -8.13 -14.38
CA SER A 32 -2.33 -7.79 -15.12
C SER A 32 -2.74 -6.34 -14.87
N PHE A 33 -3.08 -5.64 -15.94
CA PHE A 33 -3.50 -4.23 -15.91
C PHE A 33 -4.97 -4.09 -16.32
N TYR A 34 -5.72 -3.26 -15.60
CA TYR A 34 -7.15 -3.06 -15.77
C TYR A 34 -7.47 -1.57 -15.91
N GLN A 35 -8.31 -1.22 -16.88
CA GLN A 35 -8.86 0.14 -16.98
C GLN A 35 -10.06 0.26 -16.05
N ILE A 36 -9.91 0.97 -14.95
CA ILE A 36 -10.99 1.12 -13.95
C ILE A 36 -11.98 2.21 -14.36
N ARG A 37 -11.46 3.33 -14.80
CA ARG A 37 -12.20 4.47 -15.35
C ARG A 37 -11.25 5.30 -16.24
N PRO A 38 -11.72 6.30 -17.02
CA PRO A 38 -10.83 7.19 -17.73
C PRO A 38 -9.72 7.72 -16.82
N HIS A 39 -8.47 7.64 -17.28
CA HIS A 39 -7.27 8.07 -16.55
C HIS A 39 -6.97 7.33 -15.23
N THR A 40 -7.56 6.15 -15.01
CA THR A 40 -7.24 5.32 -13.84
C THR A 40 -6.97 3.88 -14.25
N ILE A 41 -5.72 3.45 -14.10
CA ILE A 41 -5.25 2.08 -14.40
C ILE A 41 -4.91 1.39 -13.08
N ALA A 42 -5.43 0.20 -12.88
CA ALA A 42 -5.02 -0.65 -11.77
C ALA A 42 -4.14 -1.79 -12.25
N CYS A 43 -3.18 -2.22 -11.42
CA CYS A 43 -2.45 -3.45 -11.63
C CYS A 43 -2.55 -4.38 -10.42
N CYS A 44 -2.53 -5.69 -10.70
CA CYS A 44 -2.38 -6.74 -9.71
C CYS A 44 -0.99 -7.36 -9.91
N CYS A 45 -0.06 -7.10 -8.99
CA CYS A 45 1.36 -7.36 -9.20
C CYS A 45 1.86 -8.66 -8.55
N GLY A 46 1.15 -9.22 -7.58
CA GLY A 46 1.62 -10.30 -6.72
C GLY A 46 2.21 -9.80 -5.40
N VAL A 47 2.27 -10.70 -4.43
CA VAL A 47 2.79 -10.42 -3.08
C VAL A 47 4.31 -10.27 -3.11
N SER A 48 4.86 -9.46 -2.23
CA SER A 48 6.27 -9.18 -1.95
C SER A 48 6.88 -7.99 -2.69
N LYS A 49 7.98 -7.48 -2.15
CA LYS A 49 8.66 -6.26 -2.61
C LYS A 49 9.12 -6.34 -4.06
N VAL A 50 9.61 -7.48 -4.53
CA VAL A 50 10.08 -7.64 -5.91
C VAL A 50 8.91 -7.53 -6.89
N ASN A 51 7.80 -8.23 -6.61
CA ASN A 51 6.60 -8.17 -7.43
C ASN A 51 5.97 -6.77 -7.42
N ALA A 52 5.90 -6.15 -6.26
CA ALA A 52 5.38 -4.79 -6.09
C ALA A 52 6.22 -3.75 -6.85
N ALA A 53 7.56 -3.83 -6.75
CA ALA A 53 8.47 -2.95 -7.47
C ALA A 53 8.35 -3.13 -8.99
N MET A 54 8.29 -4.39 -9.47
CA MET A 54 8.10 -4.69 -10.89
C MET A 54 6.76 -4.16 -11.40
N GLY A 55 5.67 -4.42 -10.66
CA GLY A 55 4.34 -3.94 -11.04
C GLY A 55 4.26 -2.42 -11.09
N ALA A 56 4.79 -1.74 -10.08
CA ALA A 56 4.84 -0.28 -10.04
C ALA A 56 5.68 0.31 -11.17
N GLN A 57 6.84 -0.27 -11.47
CA GLN A 57 7.69 0.21 -12.57
C GLN A 57 7.03 0.00 -13.93
N LEU A 58 6.41 -1.16 -14.17
CA LEU A 58 5.66 -1.41 -15.41
C LEU A 58 4.48 -0.42 -15.54
N LEU A 59 3.71 -0.22 -14.46
CA LEU A 59 2.61 0.75 -14.43
C LEU A 59 3.08 2.16 -14.81
N ILE A 60 4.19 2.62 -14.22
CA ILE A 60 4.77 3.93 -14.50
C ILE A 60 5.28 4.03 -15.94
N SER A 61 6.00 3.02 -16.42
CA SER A 61 6.60 3.03 -17.76
C SER A 61 5.58 2.95 -18.88
N LEU A 62 4.45 2.26 -18.65
CA LEU A 62 3.43 2.02 -19.68
C LEU A 62 2.33 3.09 -19.71
N TYR A 63 1.99 3.65 -18.55
CA TYR A 63 0.80 4.51 -18.42
C TYR A 63 1.09 5.91 -17.89
N HIS A 64 2.33 6.20 -17.47
CA HIS A 64 2.82 7.51 -17.03
C HIS A 64 1.88 8.21 -16.02
N PRO A 65 1.52 7.57 -14.89
CA PRO A 65 0.64 8.17 -13.90
C PRO A 65 1.31 9.37 -13.21
N ASP A 66 0.50 10.38 -12.89
CA ASP A 66 0.91 11.53 -12.06
C ASP A 66 0.98 11.13 -10.57
N LEU A 67 0.18 10.13 -10.19
CA LEU A 67 0.06 9.59 -8.83
C LEU A 67 -0.08 8.07 -8.88
N VAL A 68 0.66 7.38 -8.04
CA VAL A 68 0.46 5.95 -7.73
C VAL A 68 -0.13 5.83 -6.33
N LEU A 69 -1.25 5.10 -6.23
CA LEU A 69 -1.87 4.72 -4.96
C LEU A 69 -1.72 3.21 -4.76
N ASN A 70 -1.05 2.79 -3.69
CA ASN A 70 -1.07 1.40 -3.25
C ASN A 70 -2.28 1.17 -2.34
N ALA A 71 -3.09 0.15 -2.63
CA ALA A 71 -4.20 -0.24 -1.79
C ALA A 71 -4.14 -1.74 -1.50
N GLY A 72 -4.57 -2.15 -0.33
CA GLY A 72 -4.55 -3.54 0.11
C GLY A 72 -4.80 -3.69 1.60
N VAL A 73 -4.69 -4.92 2.08
CA VAL A 73 -4.82 -5.23 3.51
C VAL A 73 -3.48 -5.19 4.22
N ALA A 74 -3.48 -5.06 5.55
CA ALA A 74 -2.29 -5.05 6.39
C ALA A 74 -2.59 -5.52 7.81
N GLY A 75 -1.63 -6.16 8.46
CA GLY A 75 -1.66 -6.43 9.89
C GLY A 75 -1.41 -5.15 10.70
N CYS A 76 -2.06 -5.04 11.86
CA CYS A 76 -1.95 -3.88 12.74
C CYS A 76 -1.18 -4.23 14.02
N PHE A 77 -0.29 -3.35 14.47
CA PHE A 77 0.41 -3.49 15.75
C PHE A 77 -0.45 -3.14 16.96
N GLU A 78 -1.58 -2.49 16.74
CA GLU A 78 -2.54 -2.14 17.76
C GLU A 78 -3.82 -2.98 17.63
N ASN A 79 -4.53 -3.17 18.74
CA ASN A 79 -5.83 -3.83 18.74
C ASN A 79 -6.90 -2.85 18.24
N VAL A 80 -7.29 -2.98 16.97
CA VAL A 80 -8.31 -2.16 16.31
C VAL A 80 -9.31 -3.04 15.56
N PRO A 81 -10.53 -2.58 15.30
CA PRO A 81 -11.50 -3.36 14.52
C PRO A 81 -10.97 -3.75 13.13
N ILE A 82 -11.22 -5.00 12.74
CA ILE A 82 -10.96 -5.46 11.36
C ILE A 82 -11.75 -4.60 10.38
N GLY A 83 -11.11 -4.24 9.27
CA GLY A 83 -11.68 -3.30 8.30
C GLY A 83 -11.43 -1.82 8.63
N THR A 84 -10.71 -1.51 9.73
CA THR A 84 -10.28 -0.13 10.01
C THR A 84 -9.46 0.40 8.84
N ILE A 85 -9.89 1.50 8.27
CA ILE A 85 -9.19 2.17 7.17
C ILE A 85 -8.03 3.01 7.70
N VAL A 86 -6.90 2.91 7.04
CA VAL A 86 -5.68 3.67 7.38
C VAL A 86 -5.17 4.38 6.13
N LEU A 87 -5.10 5.70 6.18
CA LEU A 87 -4.30 6.50 5.25
C LEU A 87 -2.85 6.49 5.74
N ALA A 88 -1.95 5.90 4.98
CA ALA A 88 -0.55 5.80 5.34
C ALA A 88 0.13 7.18 5.36
N GLU A 89 0.84 7.52 6.43
CA GLU A 89 1.67 8.71 6.51
C GLU A 89 3.00 8.53 5.76
N GLY A 90 3.41 7.28 5.58
CA GLY A 90 4.60 6.87 4.86
C GLY A 90 5.01 5.45 5.23
N PHE A 91 6.15 5.03 4.71
CA PHE A 91 6.62 3.65 4.79
C PHE A 91 8.08 3.56 5.26
N VAL A 92 8.42 2.41 5.85
CA VAL A 92 9.79 1.98 6.14
C VAL A 92 9.99 0.55 5.64
N GLN A 93 11.22 0.18 5.25
CA GLN A 93 11.56 -1.23 5.01
C GLN A 93 12.24 -1.80 6.27
N HIS A 94 11.54 -2.66 7.00
CA HIS A 94 12.03 -3.22 8.26
C HIS A 94 13.06 -4.35 8.07
N ASP A 95 13.21 -4.85 6.85
CA ASP A 95 14.09 -5.97 6.49
C ASP A 95 15.32 -5.55 5.64
N VAL A 96 15.52 -4.25 5.46
CA VAL A 96 16.78 -3.72 4.91
C VAL A 96 17.74 -3.46 6.07
N ASP A 97 18.82 -4.23 6.10
CA ASP A 97 19.81 -4.14 7.17
C ASP A 97 21.24 -4.17 6.59
N THR A 98 21.89 -3.04 6.65
CA THR A 98 23.31 -2.84 6.32
C THR A 98 24.11 -2.34 7.54
N THR A 99 23.59 -2.58 8.75
CA THR A 99 24.24 -2.14 10.01
C THR A 99 25.64 -2.72 10.20
N ALA A 100 25.90 -3.90 9.64
CA ALA A 100 27.22 -4.53 9.67
C ALA A 100 28.33 -3.69 8.98
N ILE A 101 27.97 -2.75 8.12
CA ILE A 101 28.89 -1.80 7.47
C ILE A 101 28.73 -0.36 7.98
N GLY A 102 27.94 -0.17 9.06
CA GLY A 102 27.81 1.10 9.78
C GLY A 102 26.61 1.95 9.40
N ASP A 103 25.74 1.48 8.53
CA ASP A 103 24.51 2.20 8.19
C ASP A 103 23.47 2.13 9.33
N PRO A 104 22.60 3.12 9.47
CA PRO A 104 21.43 3.01 10.33
C PRO A 104 20.48 1.89 9.85
N VAL A 105 19.81 1.19 10.76
CA VAL A 105 18.83 0.16 10.43
C VAL A 105 17.70 0.73 9.55
N GLY A 106 17.29 -0.03 8.53
CA GLY A 106 16.27 0.38 7.58
C GLY A 106 16.72 1.40 6.52
N LEU A 107 18.02 1.79 6.51
CA LEU A 107 18.52 2.71 5.49
C LEU A 107 18.59 2.02 4.12
N VAL A 108 17.84 2.52 3.16
CA VAL A 108 18.02 2.19 1.75
C VAL A 108 19.11 3.11 1.18
N SER A 109 20.34 2.67 1.28
CA SER A 109 21.55 3.49 1.04
C SER A 109 21.57 4.14 -0.35
N THR A 110 21.11 3.42 -1.39
CA THR A 110 21.07 3.93 -2.78
C THR A 110 20.25 5.21 -2.95
N VAL A 111 19.20 5.38 -2.16
CA VAL A 111 18.32 6.57 -2.17
C VAL A 111 18.48 7.41 -0.90
N ASN A 112 19.33 6.98 0.02
CA ASN A 112 19.62 7.63 1.30
C ASN A 112 18.34 7.94 2.10
N GLN A 113 17.44 6.97 2.20
CA GLN A 113 16.13 7.09 2.87
C GLN A 113 15.90 5.91 3.82
N ILE A 114 15.44 6.20 5.03
CA ILE A 114 14.84 5.24 5.95
C ILE A 114 13.31 5.31 5.83
N ARG A 115 12.78 6.53 5.71
CA ARG A 115 11.36 6.85 5.68
C ARG A 115 10.94 7.37 4.32
N PHE A 116 9.89 6.78 3.75
CA PHE A 116 9.30 7.14 2.46
C PHE A 116 7.93 7.78 2.70
N PRO A 117 7.84 9.10 2.83
CA PRO A 117 6.60 9.79 3.20
C PRO A 117 5.58 9.75 2.06
N THR A 118 4.30 9.73 2.43
CA THR A 118 3.18 9.98 1.52
C THR A 118 3.28 11.38 0.92
N ALA A 119 3.10 11.47 -0.40
CA ALA A 119 3.12 12.74 -1.09
C ALA A 119 1.91 13.60 -0.67
N ASP A 120 2.16 14.88 -0.37
CA ASP A 120 1.14 15.85 -0.01
C ASP A 120 0.13 15.31 1.04
N LEU A 121 0.64 14.86 2.17
CA LEU A 121 -0.18 14.30 3.24
C LEU A 121 -1.33 15.22 3.70
N PRO A 122 -1.17 16.56 3.76
CA PRO A 122 -2.29 17.45 4.08
C PRO A 122 -3.44 17.36 3.06
N ALA A 123 -3.15 17.36 1.76
CA ALA A 123 -4.17 17.20 0.72
C ALA A 123 -4.81 15.80 0.77
N ALA A 124 -4.01 14.76 1.03
CA ALA A 124 -4.52 13.41 1.23
C ALA A 124 -5.47 13.31 2.43
N LYS A 125 -5.14 13.93 3.57
CA LYS A 125 -6.03 13.98 4.74
C LYS A 125 -7.32 14.73 4.42
N ALA A 126 -7.25 15.89 3.77
CA ALA A 126 -8.44 16.66 3.37
C ALA A 126 -9.36 15.85 2.44
N ALA A 127 -8.79 15.10 1.48
CA ALA A 127 -9.55 14.22 0.59
C ALA A 127 -10.21 13.06 1.37
N MET A 128 -9.51 12.46 2.34
CA MET A 128 -10.10 11.42 3.20
C MET A 128 -11.22 11.98 4.08
N ASP A 129 -11.03 13.13 4.72
CA ASP A 129 -12.06 13.80 5.54
C ASP A 129 -13.33 14.06 4.72
N ALA A 130 -13.17 14.49 3.47
CA ALA A 130 -14.27 14.75 2.55
C ALA A 130 -15.04 13.48 2.11
N THR A 131 -14.48 12.28 2.32
CA THR A 131 -15.22 11.03 2.10
C THR A 131 -16.29 10.76 3.18
N GLY A 132 -16.13 11.35 4.36
CA GLY A 132 -16.94 11.07 5.55
C GLY A 132 -16.71 9.68 6.16
N VAL A 133 -15.73 8.92 5.69
CA VAL A 133 -15.39 7.60 6.23
C VAL A 133 -14.40 7.76 7.39
N PRO A 134 -14.67 7.16 8.57
CA PRO A 134 -13.70 7.14 9.65
C PRO A 134 -12.41 6.44 9.22
N TYR A 135 -11.26 7.02 9.54
CA TYR A 135 -9.95 6.46 9.25
C TYR A 135 -8.94 6.81 10.32
N ARG A 136 -7.83 6.11 10.30
CA ARG A 136 -6.63 6.43 11.08
C ARG A 136 -5.49 6.84 10.17
N THR A 137 -4.44 7.41 10.75
CA THR A 137 -3.17 7.62 10.06
C THR A 137 -2.04 6.99 10.83
N GLY A 138 -0.99 6.58 10.12
CA GLY A 138 0.21 6.02 10.74
C GLY A 138 1.23 5.57 9.72
N TRP A 139 2.42 5.25 10.22
CA TRP A 139 3.50 4.68 9.43
C TRP A 139 3.26 3.19 9.17
N VAL A 140 3.78 2.70 8.06
CA VAL A 140 3.65 1.30 7.64
C VAL A 140 5.03 0.68 7.50
N ALA A 141 5.23 -0.50 8.11
CA ALA A 141 6.44 -1.29 7.97
C ALA A 141 6.26 -2.33 6.86
N THR A 142 7.15 -2.32 5.87
CA THR A 142 7.16 -3.26 4.75
C THR A 142 8.33 -4.22 4.85
N GLY A 143 8.11 -5.50 4.56
CA GLY A 143 9.17 -6.50 4.39
C GLY A 143 8.65 -7.81 3.82
N ASP A 144 9.56 -8.62 3.25
CA ASP A 144 9.22 -9.91 2.64
C ASP A 144 9.03 -10.99 3.72
N TRP A 145 8.09 -10.74 4.62
CA TRP A 145 7.78 -11.64 5.73
C TRP A 145 6.35 -11.38 6.22
N PHE A 146 5.55 -12.45 6.33
CA PHE A 146 4.21 -12.37 6.92
C PHE A 146 4.34 -12.24 8.45
N ALA A 147 3.96 -11.07 8.97
CA ALA A 147 4.12 -10.74 10.37
C ALA A 147 3.10 -11.49 11.26
N THR A 148 3.61 -12.04 12.37
CA THR A 148 2.82 -12.66 13.43
C THR A 148 3.42 -12.25 14.78
N ASP A 149 2.80 -12.63 15.90
CA ASP A 149 3.36 -12.36 17.25
C ASP A 149 4.67 -13.12 17.46
N THR A 150 5.77 -12.43 17.25
CA THR A 150 7.14 -12.96 17.37
C THR A 150 8.07 -11.87 17.93
N PRO A 151 9.27 -12.24 18.42
CA PRO A 151 10.27 -11.26 18.83
C PRO A 151 10.63 -10.26 17.72
N ARG A 152 10.54 -10.68 16.44
CA ARG A 152 10.76 -9.79 15.31
C ARG A 152 9.68 -8.70 15.19
N SER A 153 8.40 -9.04 15.41
CA SER A 153 7.30 -8.06 15.37
C SER A 153 7.47 -7.02 16.48
N HIS A 154 7.82 -7.44 17.69
CA HIS A 154 8.11 -6.51 18.78
C HIS A 154 9.29 -5.60 18.46
N TRP A 155 10.39 -6.17 17.91
CA TRP A 155 11.52 -5.37 17.47
C TRP A 155 11.14 -4.34 16.40
N ILE A 156 10.29 -4.70 15.41
CA ILE A 156 9.80 -3.77 14.39
C ILE A 156 8.99 -2.65 15.04
N ALA A 157 8.08 -3.00 15.95
CA ALA A 157 7.26 -2.03 16.68
C ALA A 157 8.12 -1.03 17.46
N ASP A 158 9.13 -1.52 18.19
CA ASP A 158 10.02 -0.70 19.03
C ASP A 158 10.98 0.16 18.20
N THR A 159 11.42 -0.34 17.03
CA THR A 159 12.43 0.32 16.21
C THR A 159 11.85 1.41 15.30
N PHE A 160 10.72 1.11 14.65
CA PHE A 160 10.17 1.97 13.61
C PHE A 160 8.87 2.67 14.03
N HIS A 161 8.21 2.20 15.11
CA HIS A 161 6.92 2.69 15.61
C HIS A 161 5.85 2.75 14.52
N PRO A 162 5.65 1.69 13.73
CA PRO A 162 4.62 1.66 12.69
C PRO A 162 3.26 1.35 13.30
N LEU A 163 2.19 1.77 12.62
CA LEU A 163 0.84 1.33 12.91
C LEU A 163 0.54 -0.02 12.23
N LEU A 164 1.05 -0.21 11.01
CA LEU A 164 0.76 -1.38 10.17
C LEU A 164 2.03 -2.09 9.72
N CYS A 165 1.87 -3.38 9.38
CA CYS A 165 2.88 -4.20 8.71
C CYS A 165 2.29 -4.90 7.48
N GLU A 166 3.02 -4.88 6.36
CA GLU A 166 2.62 -5.48 5.09
C GLU A 166 3.87 -5.78 4.22
N MET A 167 3.70 -6.18 2.95
CA MET A 167 4.80 -6.76 2.18
C MET A 167 5.14 -6.00 0.87
N GLU A 168 4.52 -4.85 0.55
CA GLU A 168 4.63 -4.21 -0.77
C GLU A 168 4.89 -2.70 -0.75
N GLY A 169 4.21 -1.97 0.11
CA GLY A 169 4.01 -0.53 -0.02
C GLY A 169 5.29 0.29 -0.07
N CYS A 170 6.31 -0.05 0.74
CA CYS A 170 7.58 0.68 0.69
C CYS A 170 8.34 0.44 -0.63
N ALA A 171 8.22 -0.75 -1.23
CA ALA A 171 8.83 -1.01 -2.53
C ALA A 171 8.18 -0.16 -3.63
N VAL A 172 6.84 -0.02 -3.61
CA VAL A 172 6.11 0.90 -4.52
C VAL A 172 6.54 2.35 -4.28
N ALA A 173 6.60 2.78 -3.01
CA ALA A 173 7.04 4.13 -2.64
C ALA A 173 8.46 4.44 -3.14
N GLN A 174 9.39 3.49 -3.00
CA GLN A 174 10.75 3.63 -3.47
C GLN A 174 10.82 3.74 -5.01
N VAL A 175 10.05 2.95 -5.73
CA VAL A 175 9.96 3.03 -7.20
C VAL A 175 9.41 4.38 -7.62
N CYS A 176 8.33 4.86 -6.98
CA CYS A 176 7.75 6.17 -7.24
C CYS A 176 8.75 7.30 -6.99
N LEU A 177 9.48 7.27 -5.86
CA LEU A 177 10.53 8.24 -5.53
C LEU A 177 11.58 8.31 -6.66
N ARG A 178 12.05 7.16 -7.15
CA ARG A 178 13.08 7.10 -8.20
C ARG A 178 12.59 7.59 -9.56
N ASN A 179 11.29 7.51 -9.81
CA ASN A 179 10.65 7.96 -11.06
C ASN A 179 10.10 9.40 -10.95
N GLY A 180 10.17 10.05 -9.79
CA GLY A 180 9.59 11.39 -9.58
C GLY A 180 8.06 11.40 -9.62
N VAL A 181 7.42 10.26 -9.35
CA VAL A 181 5.96 10.10 -9.33
C VAL A 181 5.45 10.24 -7.91
N LYS A 182 4.33 10.92 -7.70
CA LYS A 182 3.68 11.02 -6.39
C LYS A 182 3.21 9.65 -5.90
N PHE A 183 3.35 9.40 -4.60
CA PHE A 183 2.91 8.15 -3.99
C PHE A 183 2.01 8.39 -2.78
N MET A 184 0.93 7.63 -2.68
CA MET A 184 0.01 7.55 -1.55
C MET A 184 -0.39 6.11 -1.29
N ALA A 185 -0.92 5.80 -0.10
CA ALA A 185 -1.49 4.48 0.17
C ALA A 185 -2.67 4.52 1.15
N ILE A 186 -3.65 3.64 0.88
CA ILE A 186 -4.77 3.37 1.77
C ILE A 186 -4.79 1.88 2.08
N LYS A 187 -4.78 1.54 3.35
CA LYS A 187 -4.80 0.15 3.83
C LYS A 187 -6.06 -0.13 4.66
N SER A 188 -6.45 -1.39 4.70
CA SER A 188 -7.50 -1.88 5.59
C SER A 188 -6.91 -2.94 6.53
N VAL A 189 -7.22 -2.85 7.81
CA VAL A 189 -6.70 -3.80 8.81
C VAL A 189 -7.34 -5.17 8.61
N SER A 190 -6.51 -6.20 8.38
CA SER A 190 -6.93 -7.59 8.23
C SER A 190 -6.77 -8.41 9.51
N ASP A 191 -5.83 -8.05 10.37
CA ASP A 191 -5.48 -8.77 11.60
C ASP A 191 -4.73 -7.85 12.57
N CYS A 192 -4.70 -8.22 13.84
CA CYS A 192 -3.92 -7.56 14.87
C CYS A 192 -2.77 -8.49 15.28
N LEU A 193 -1.52 -8.05 15.08
CA LEU A 193 -0.32 -8.88 15.16
C LEU A 193 -0.11 -9.55 16.53
N PHE A 194 -0.53 -8.89 17.61
CA PHE A 194 -0.36 -9.36 18.99
C PHE A 194 -1.63 -9.97 19.59
N GLU A 195 -2.67 -10.12 18.77
CA GLU A 195 -3.91 -10.81 19.10
C GLU A 195 -4.02 -12.07 18.24
N HIS A 196 -4.68 -13.11 18.74
CA HIS A 196 -4.90 -14.35 17.98
C HIS A 196 -6.02 -14.15 16.95
N HIS A 197 -5.74 -13.44 15.85
CA HIS A 197 -6.66 -13.27 14.74
C HIS A 197 -6.27 -14.16 13.57
N ASP A 198 -7.27 -14.83 12.99
CA ASP A 198 -7.10 -15.62 11.77
C ASP A 198 -7.17 -14.68 10.55
N PHE A 199 -6.02 -14.39 9.95
CA PHE A 199 -5.91 -13.58 8.72
C PHE A 199 -6.80 -14.11 7.60
N ALA A 200 -6.79 -15.41 7.35
CA ALA A 200 -7.56 -16.01 6.26
C ALA A 200 -9.07 -15.81 6.44
N PHE A 201 -9.54 -15.84 7.68
CA PHE A 201 -10.94 -15.58 8.01
C PHE A 201 -11.31 -14.09 7.90
N ASN A 202 -10.42 -13.19 8.32
CA ASN A 202 -10.70 -11.76 8.41
C ASN A 202 -10.47 -11.01 7.08
N SER A 203 -9.66 -11.53 6.17
CA SER A 203 -9.29 -10.88 4.91
C SER A 203 -10.49 -10.44 4.06
N PRO A 204 -11.56 -11.26 3.85
CA PRO A 204 -12.73 -10.80 3.11
C PRO A 204 -13.45 -9.62 3.77
N ALA A 205 -13.53 -9.59 5.10
CA ALA A 205 -14.15 -8.49 5.84
C ALA A 205 -13.31 -7.20 5.72
N ALA A 206 -11.99 -7.32 5.79
CA ALA A 206 -11.07 -6.20 5.62
C ALA A 206 -11.16 -5.60 4.20
N MET A 207 -11.31 -6.43 3.17
CA MET A 207 -11.38 -5.98 1.78
C MET A 207 -12.74 -5.37 1.41
N LYS A 208 -13.80 -5.66 2.16
CA LYS A 208 -15.20 -5.34 1.82
C LYS A 208 -15.41 -3.87 1.42
N ASP A 209 -14.89 -2.95 2.22
CA ASP A 209 -15.11 -1.51 2.02
C ASP A 209 -13.90 -0.78 1.43
N LEU A 210 -12.74 -1.44 1.33
CA LEU A 210 -11.50 -0.82 0.91
C LEU A 210 -11.64 -0.10 -0.43
N ASN A 211 -12.13 -0.78 -1.46
CA ASN A 211 -12.22 -0.21 -2.80
C ASN A 211 -13.27 0.90 -2.92
N ARG A 212 -14.36 0.80 -2.15
CA ARG A 212 -15.34 1.90 -2.05
C ARG A 212 -14.68 3.16 -1.47
N VAL A 213 -13.87 3.01 -0.44
CA VAL A 213 -13.12 4.12 0.18
C VAL A 213 -12.07 4.67 -0.77
N VAL A 214 -11.28 3.80 -1.42
CA VAL A 214 -10.29 4.20 -2.43
C VAL A 214 -10.94 5.04 -3.53
N MET A 215 -12.06 4.60 -4.10
CA MET A 215 -12.74 5.34 -5.17
C MET A 215 -13.34 6.65 -4.69
N ALA A 216 -13.90 6.70 -3.48
CA ALA A 216 -14.38 7.93 -2.86
C ALA A 216 -13.22 8.92 -2.63
N PHE A 217 -12.11 8.46 -2.07
CA PHE A 217 -10.89 9.25 -1.88
C PHE A 217 -10.37 9.84 -3.19
N LEU A 218 -10.21 9.01 -4.22
CA LEU A 218 -9.75 9.47 -5.53
C LEU A 218 -10.69 10.51 -6.13
N THR A 219 -11.99 10.35 -5.93
CA THR A 219 -12.99 11.33 -6.41
C THR A 219 -12.82 12.66 -5.69
N GLN A 220 -12.52 12.68 -4.39
CA GLN A 220 -12.28 13.93 -3.67
C GLN A 220 -10.93 14.56 -4.06
N LEU A 221 -9.89 13.73 -4.20
CA LEU A 221 -8.54 14.19 -4.54
C LEU A 221 -8.46 14.81 -5.96
N THR A 222 -9.33 14.38 -6.87
CA THR A 222 -9.35 14.87 -8.27
C THR A 222 -10.39 15.95 -8.52
N LYS A 223 -11.12 16.40 -7.49
CA LYS A 223 -11.98 17.58 -7.59
C LYS A 223 -11.11 18.83 -7.48
N GLU A 224 -10.76 19.40 -8.63
CA GLU A 224 -10.33 20.78 -8.79
C GLU A 224 -11.45 21.61 -9.42
#